data_07aedde27d162aa3aed778cec27f0048
#
_entry.id   07aedde27d162aa3aed778cec27f0048
#
_cell.length_a   1.000
_cell.length_b   1.000
_cell.length_c   1.000
_cell.angle_alpha   90.00
_cell.angle_beta   90.00
_cell.angle_gamma   90.00
#
_symmetry.space_group_name_H-M   'P 1'
#
loop_
_entity.id
_entity.type
_entity.pdbx_description
1 polymer ?
#
loop_
_entity_poly.entity_id
_entity_poly.type
_entity_poly.pdbx_seq_one_letter_code
_entity_poly.pdbx_strand_id
1 'polypeptide(L)'
;MDFIVEYLNTLLGGLAALAGIVSIYYLIREMQEQNRVARANARQNVSDSHQEIALKGMTPRMVKIKLKLRKNEDLTPEEDAAYLTYFSIMLRSRENQHYQYSIGMIDASGWDNYLKSFKTL
;
A
#
# COMPACT_ATOMS: atom_id res chain seq x y z
N MET A 1 38.36 -43.85 -23.47
CA MET A 1 37.44 -43.75 -22.33
C MET A 1 37.51 -42.39 -21.66
N ASP A 2 38.69 -41.86 -21.40
CA ASP A 2 38.83 -40.54 -20.75
C ASP A 2 38.23 -39.40 -21.56
N PHE A 3 38.28 -39.43 -22.87
CA PHE A 3 37.67 -38.45 -23.75
C PHE A 3 36.14 -38.42 -23.63
N ILE A 4 35.50 -39.59 -23.49
CA ILE A 4 34.06 -39.70 -23.36
C ILE A 4 33.62 -39.15 -21.99
N VAL A 5 34.35 -39.45 -20.92
CA VAL A 5 34.07 -38.94 -19.57
C VAL A 5 34.19 -37.42 -19.51
N GLU A 6 35.25 -36.88 -20.13
CA GLU A 6 35.48 -35.43 -20.21
C GLU A 6 34.38 -34.74 -21.01
N TYR A 7 33.96 -35.31 -22.10
CA TYR A 7 32.87 -34.79 -22.93
C TYR A 7 31.54 -34.81 -22.15
N LEU A 8 31.22 -35.89 -21.45
CA LEU A 8 30.04 -36.01 -20.61
C LEU A 8 30.06 -34.99 -19.47
N ASN A 9 31.19 -34.78 -18.82
CA ASN A 9 31.33 -33.78 -17.77
C ASN A 9 31.10 -32.36 -18.29
N THR A 10 31.62 -32.05 -19.48
CA THR A 10 31.40 -30.76 -20.15
C THR A 10 29.92 -30.55 -20.50
N LEU A 11 29.25 -31.58 -21.01
CA LEU A 11 27.81 -31.53 -21.28
C LEU A 11 26.99 -31.33 -20.02
N LEU A 12 27.28 -32.06 -18.94
CA LEU A 12 26.59 -31.93 -17.68
C LEU A 12 26.81 -30.55 -17.06
N GLY A 13 28.02 -30.00 -17.15
CA GLY A 13 28.32 -28.65 -16.72
C GLY A 13 27.54 -27.60 -17.50
N GLY A 14 27.44 -27.75 -18.82
CA GLY A 14 26.66 -26.88 -19.68
C GLY A 14 25.16 -26.92 -19.37
N LEU A 15 24.61 -28.12 -19.15
CA LEU A 15 23.20 -28.30 -18.78
C LEU A 15 22.91 -27.69 -17.40
N ALA A 16 23.82 -27.87 -16.43
CA ALA A 16 23.66 -27.26 -15.09
C ALA A 16 23.68 -25.73 -15.16
N ALA A 17 24.58 -25.16 -16.00
CA ALA A 17 24.62 -23.70 -16.19
C ALA A 17 23.33 -23.17 -16.83
N LEU A 18 22.81 -23.86 -17.86
CA LEU A 18 21.53 -23.49 -18.48
C LEU A 18 20.35 -23.59 -17.47
N ALA A 19 20.30 -24.66 -16.69
CA ALA A 19 19.28 -24.82 -15.64
C ALA A 19 19.37 -23.69 -14.61
N GLY A 20 20.57 -23.27 -14.22
CA GLY A 20 20.78 -22.14 -13.33
C GLY A 20 20.27 -20.83 -13.91
N ILE A 21 20.56 -20.54 -15.17
CA ILE A 21 20.07 -19.35 -15.85
C ILE A 21 18.55 -19.34 -15.94
N VAL A 22 17.92 -20.45 -16.31
CA VAL A 22 16.46 -20.58 -16.38
C VAL A 22 15.84 -20.39 -15.02
N SER A 23 16.44 -20.95 -13.96
CA SER A 23 15.95 -20.78 -12.58
C SER A 23 16.02 -19.33 -12.12
N ILE A 24 17.10 -18.61 -12.41
CA ILE A 24 17.26 -17.19 -12.09
C ILE A 24 16.21 -16.37 -12.83
N TYR A 25 16.02 -16.62 -14.12
CA TYR A 25 14.99 -15.95 -14.90
C TYR A 25 13.60 -16.15 -14.31
N TYR A 26 13.29 -17.38 -13.92
CA TYR A 26 12.01 -17.72 -13.31
C TYR A 26 11.82 -17.01 -11.97
N LEU A 27 12.86 -16.98 -11.13
CA LEU A 27 12.84 -16.25 -9.87
C LEU A 27 12.61 -14.76 -10.06
N ILE A 28 13.26 -14.14 -11.04
CA ILE A 28 13.07 -12.72 -11.34
C ILE A 28 11.63 -12.45 -11.75
N ARG A 29 11.07 -13.28 -12.63
CA ARG A 29 9.65 -13.15 -13.01
C ARG A 29 8.70 -13.29 -11.83
N GLU A 30 8.97 -14.25 -10.96
CA GLU A 30 8.14 -14.48 -9.76
C GLU A 30 8.23 -13.29 -8.80
N MET A 31 9.42 -12.76 -8.58
CA MET A 31 9.60 -11.54 -7.76
C MET A 31 8.87 -10.33 -8.34
N GLN A 32 8.90 -10.15 -9.65
CA GLN A 32 8.16 -9.07 -10.32
C GLN A 32 6.65 -9.24 -10.11
N GLU A 33 6.13 -10.46 -10.24
CA GLU A 33 4.72 -10.75 -10.01
C GLU A 33 4.32 -10.54 -8.55
N GLN A 34 5.14 -10.98 -7.59
CA GLN A 34 4.93 -10.73 -6.17
C GLN A 34 4.91 -9.24 -5.85
N ASN A 35 5.83 -8.47 -6.43
CA ASN A 35 5.86 -7.02 -6.27
C ASN A 35 4.62 -6.36 -6.85
N ARG A 36 4.15 -6.82 -8.01
CA ARG A 36 2.91 -6.33 -8.61
C ARG A 36 1.71 -6.58 -7.71
N VAL A 37 1.60 -7.79 -7.17
CA VAL A 37 0.51 -8.16 -6.25
C VAL A 37 0.60 -7.36 -4.94
N ALA A 38 1.80 -7.20 -4.40
CA ALA A 38 2.02 -6.41 -3.19
C ALA A 38 1.60 -4.94 -3.37
N ARG A 39 1.91 -4.34 -4.52
CA ARG A 39 1.49 -2.98 -4.85
C ARG A 39 -0.03 -2.86 -5.01
N ALA A 40 -0.64 -3.85 -5.68
CA ALA A 40 -2.09 -3.89 -5.82
C ALA A 40 -2.79 -4.01 -4.45
N ASN A 41 -2.28 -4.86 -3.57
CA ASN A 41 -2.79 -5.01 -2.21
C ASN A 41 -2.60 -3.73 -1.38
N ALA A 42 -1.46 -3.07 -1.51
CA ALA A 42 -1.21 -1.80 -0.83
C ALA A 42 -2.19 -0.72 -1.26
N ARG A 43 -2.45 -0.60 -2.56
CA ARG A 43 -3.46 0.34 -3.09
C ARG A 43 -4.85 0.03 -2.57
N GLN A 44 -5.23 -1.25 -2.57
CA GLN A 44 -6.54 -1.68 -2.06
C GLN A 44 -6.69 -1.36 -0.58
N ASN A 45 -5.68 -1.66 0.24
CA ASN A 45 -5.70 -1.37 1.67
C ASN A 45 -5.84 0.13 1.94
N VAL A 46 -5.12 0.97 1.20
CA VAL A 46 -5.22 2.42 1.33
C VAL A 46 -6.60 2.92 0.89
N SER A 47 -7.13 2.39 -0.21
CA SER A 47 -8.46 2.74 -0.70
C SER A 47 -9.54 2.35 0.31
N ASP A 48 -9.49 1.13 0.86
CA ASP A 48 -10.44 0.65 1.86
C ASP A 48 -10.39 1.50 3.13
N SER A 49 -9.20 1.84 3.59
CA SER A 49 -9.00 2.71 4.75
C SER A 49 -9.59 4.10 4.51
N HIS A 50 -9.38 4.67 3.33
CA HIS A 50 -9.94 5.97 2.95
C HIS A 50 -11.47 5.94 2.91
N GLN A 51 -12.06 4.90 2.32
CA GLN A 51 -13.52 4.72 2.28
C GLN A 51 -14.10 4.56 3.69
N GLU A 52 -13.45 3.79 4.54
CA GLU A 52 -13.88 3.58 5.93
C GLU A 52 -13.91 4.91 6.69
N ILE A 53 -12.88 5.74 6.56
CA ILE A 53 -12.81 7.05 7.17
C ILE A 53 -13.89 7.97 6.62
N ALA A 54 -14.12 7.98 5.32
CA ALA A 54 -15.17 8.78 4.69
C ALA A 54 -16.55 8.40 5.23
N LEU A 55 -16.83 7.10 5.36
CA LEU A 55 -18.08 6.60 5.95
C LEU A 55 -18.24 7.00 7.40
N LYS A 56 -17.21 6.92 8.21
CA LYS A 56 -17.23 7.37 9.61
C LYS A 56 -17.47 8.88 9.70
N GLY A 57 -16.95 9.65 8.77
CA GLY A 57 -17.18 11.09 8.68
C GLY A 57 -18.59 11.48 8.24
N MET A 58 -19.33 10.54 7.65
CA MET A 58 -20.71 10.74 7.17
C MET A 58 -21.80 10.36 8.18
N THR A 59 -21.43 9.86 9.36
CA THR A 59 -22.42 9.58 10.41
C THR A 59 -23.14 10.87 10.81
N PRO A 60 -24.44 10.81 11.18
CA PRO A 60 -25.18 12.02 11.57
C PRO A 60 -24.51 12.79 12.71
N ARG A 61 -23.95 12.08 13.67
CA ARG A 61 -23.21 12.67 14.79
C ARG A 61 -22.00 13.46 14.31
N MET A 62 -21.20 12.89 13.41
CA MET A 62 -19.98 13.53 12.90
C MET A 62 -20.31 14.71 11.99
N VAL A 63 -21.35 14.62 11.18
CA VAL A 63 -21.85 15.73 10.34
C VAL A 63 -22.27 16.89 11.24
N LYS A 64 -22.97 16.64 12.33
CA LYS A 64 -23.37 17.66 13.32
C LYS A 64 -22.16 18.35 13.93
N ILE A 65 -21.13 17.58 14.32
CA ILE A 65 -19.89 18.12 14.87
C ILE A 65 -19.19 19.02 13.85
N LYS A 66 -19.07 18.57 12.61
CA LYS A 66 -18.43 19.35 11.54
C LYS A 66 -19.18 20.65 11.27
N LEU A 67 -20.51 20.63 11.28
CA LEU A 67 -21.33 21.83 11.12
C LEU A 67 -21.13 22.82 12.24
N LYS A 68 -21.05 22.35 13.49
CA LYS A 68 -20.75 23.20 14.65
C LYS A 68 -19.37 23.86 14.51
N LEU A 69 -18.35 23.11 14.08
CA LEU A 69 -17.02 23.65 13.86
C LEU A 69 -17.00 24.74 12.77
N ARG A 70 -17.76 24.56 11.69
CA ARG A 70 -17.88 25.57 10.63
C ARG A 70 -18.53 26.86 11.10
N LYS A 71 -19.46 26.76 12.05
CA LYS A 71 -20.19 27.91 12.62
C LYS A 71 -19.50 28.50 13.85
N ASN A 72 -18.30 28.01 14.19
CA ASN A 72 -17.58 28.39 15.42
C ASN A 72 -18.43 28.19 16.70
N GLU A 73 -19.29 27.18 16.73
CA GLU A 73 -20.07 26.81 17.92
C GLU A 73 -19.22 25.90 18.81
N ASP A 74 -19.45 25.98 20.12
CA ASP A 74 -18.77 25.16 21.10
C ASP A 74 -19.24 23.70 21.02
N LEU A 75 -18.28 22.76 21.12
CA LEU A 75 -18.57 21.34 21.21
C LEU A 75 -18.78 20.92 22.65
N THR A 76 -19.69 19.96 22.87
CA THR A 76 -19.78 19.29 24.16
C THR A 76 -18.51 18.45 24.40
N PRO A 77 -18.15 18.09 25.65
CA PRO A 77 -17.00 17.25 25.92
C PRO A 77 -17.06 15.90 25.18
N GLU A 78 -18.23 15.32 25.01
CA GLU A 78 -18.42 14.07 24.26
C GLU A 78 -18.19 14.26 22.76
N GLU A 79 -18.69 15.36 22.19
CA GLU A 79 -18.47 15.71 20.80
C GLU A 79 -17.00 15.99 20.50
N ASP A 80 -16.32 16.67 21.40
CA ASP A 80 -14.89 16.96 21.30
C ASP A 80 -14.07 15.66 21.31
N ALA A 81 -14.36 14.75 22.25
CA ALA A 81 -13.71 13.44 22.31
C ALA A 81 -13.94 12.60 21.04
N ALA A 82 -15.16 12.60 20.50
CA ALA A 82 -15.49 11.90 19.26
C ALA A 82 -14.75 12.50 18.06
N TYR A 83 -14.64 13.81 17.98
CA TYR A 83 -13.91 14.49 16.93
C TYR A 83 -12.40 14.20 16.99
N LEU A 84 -11.81 14.25 18.19
CA LEU A 84 -10.39 13.92 18.37
C LEU A 84 -10.09 12.47 17.99
N THR A 85 -10.97 11.53 18.32
CA THR A 85 -10.83 10.14 17.90
C THR A 85 -10.87 10.01 16.39
N TYR A 86 -11.83 10.64 15.73
CA TYR A 86 -11.94 10.66 14.27
C TYR A 86 -10.69 11.26 13.62
N PHE A 87 -10.22 12.39 14.12
CA PHE A 87 -9.04 13.07 13.63
C PHE A 87 -7.78 12.21 13.79
N SER A 88 -7.65 11.50 14.92
CA SER A 88 -6.55 10.57 15.15
C SER A 88 -6.54 9.41 14.15
N ILE A 89 -7.72 8.87 13.82
CA ILE A 89 -7.86 7.82 12.81
C ILE A 89 -7.43 8.35 11.43
N MET A 90 -7.84 9.56 11.08
CA MET A 90 -7.43 10.21 9.83
C MET A 90 -5.92 10.39 9.75
N LEU A 91 -5.28 10.85 10.81
CA LEU A 91 -3.83 11.03 10.86
C LEU A 91 -3.09 9.71 10.69
N ARG A 92 -3.53 8.66 11.38
CA ARG A 92 -2.94 7.31 11.25
C ARG A 92 -3.06 6.77 9.83
N SER A 93 -4.21 6.95 9.22
CA SER A 93 -4.42 6.56 7.83
C SER A 93 -3.47 7.30 6.89
N ARG A 94 -3.28 8.60 7.10
CA ARG A 94 -2.35 9.41 6.33
C ARG A 94 -0.90 8.97 6.52
N GLU A 95 -0.50 8.68 7.75
CA GLU A 95 0.83 8.16 8.04
C GLU A 95 1.08 6.85 7.31
N ASN A 96 0.09 5.95 7.31
CA ASN A 96 0.18 4.68 6.58
C ASN A 96 0.30 4.91 5.06
N GLN A 97 -0.48 5.81 4.50
CA GLN A 97 -0.40 6.17 3.07
C GLN A 97 0.98 6.72 2.72
N HIS A 98 1.50 7.61 3.55
CA HIS A 98 2.84 8.16 3.35
C HIS A 98 3.92 7.09 3.46
N TYR A 99 3.79 6.17 4.41
CA TYR A 99 4.70 5.04 4.54
C TYR A 99 4.67 4.16 3.29
N GLN A 100 3.49 3.80 2.79
CA GLN A 100 3.35 3.02 1.56
C GLN A 100 3.96 3.74 0.35
N TYR A 101 3.81 5.04 0.27
CA TYR A 101 4.46 5.85 -0.75
C TYR A 101 5.99 5.84 -0.60
N SER A 102 6.52 5.99 0.62
CA SER A 102 7.96 6.04 0.88
C SER A 102 8.68 4.75 0.55
N ILE A 103 8.02 3.59 0.69
CA ILE A 103 8.58 2.28 0.33
C ILE A 103 8.29 1.87 -1.13
N GLY A 104 7.68 2.74 -1.93
CA GLY A 104 7.44 2.52 -3.34
C GLY A 104 6.21 1.66 -3.67
N MET A 105 5.33 1.37 -2.71
CA MET A 105 4.10 0.59 -2.94
C MET A 105 2.98 1.40 -3.57
N ILE A 106 3.04 2.71 -3.44
CA ILE A 106 2.12 3.67 -4.08
C ILE A 106 2.97 4.62 -4.90
N ASP A 107 2.57 4.88 -6.15
CA ASP A 107 3.26 5.81 -7.02
C ASP A 107 2.95 7.28 -6.67
N ALA A 108 3.69 8.21 -7.26
CA ALA A 108 3.52 9.64 -6.99
C ALA A 108 2.11 10.13 -7.36
N SER A 109 1.52 9.65 -8.45
CA SER A 109 0.19 10.05 -8.86
C SER A 109 -0.89 9.54 -7.91
N GLY A 110 -0.74 8.31 -7.41
CA GLY A 110 -1.62 7.74 -6.38
C GLY A 110 -1.54 8.53 -5.08
N TRP A 111 -0.33 8.88 -4.65
CA TRP A 111 -0.12 9.70 -3.47
C TRP A 111 -0.74 11.10 -3.59
N ASP A 112 -0.57 11.76 -4.74
CA ASP A 112 -1.15 13.07 -5.00
C ASP A 112 -2.68 13.03 -4.98
N ASN A 113 -3.27 11.99 -5.53
CA ASN A 113 -4.72 11.79 -5.49
C ASN A 113 -5.24 11.63 -4.05
N TYR A 114 -4.54 10.88 -3.21
CA TYR A 114 -4.89 10.73 -1.80
C TYR A 114 -4.73 12.04 -1.03
N LEU A 115 -3.69 12.82 -1.31
CA LEU A 115 -3.50 14.15 -0.73
C LEU A 115 -4.65 15.09 -1.07
N LYS A 116 -5.08 15.12 -2.33
CA LYS A 116 -6.21 15.95 -2.76
C LYS A 116 -7.49 15.54 -2.05
N SER A 117 -7.76 14.24 -1.97
CA SER A 117 -8.91 13.71 -1.26
C SER A 117 -8.88 14.06 0.23
N PHE A 118 -7.72 14.00 0.86
CA PHE A 118 -7.57 14.38 2.26
C PHE A 118 -7.88 15.85 2.51
N LYS A 119 -7.47 16.73 1.61
CA LYS A 119 -7.75 18.17 1.74
C LYS A 119 -9.24 18.52 1.61
N THR A 120 -10.01 17.67 0.96
CA THR A 120 -11.46 17.87 0.77
C THR A 120 -12.31 17.20 1.86
N LEU A 121 -11.71 16.37 2.68
CA LEU A 121 -12.37 15.75 3.81
C LEU A 121 -12.47 16.71 4.99
#